data_b193566ac4e0a57fdd82390133e51efc
#
_entry.id   b193566ac4e0a57fdd82390133e51efc
#
_cell.length_a   1.000
_cell.length_b   1.000
_cell.length_c   1.000
_cell.angle_alpha   90.00
_cell.angle_beta   90.00
_cell.angle_gamma   90.00
#
_symmetry.space_group_name_H-M   'P 1'
#
loop_
_entity.id
_entity.type
_entity.pdbx_description
1 polymer ?
#
loop_
_entity_poly.entity_id
_entity_poly.type
_entity_poly.pdbx_seq_one_letter_code
_entity_poly.pdbx_strand_id
1 'polypeptide(L)'
;MSVIRPKLPEDPIRYDPAAAFAAGVVARPAVEGLADRLEAARAEVVASAVLQLPDRLLADYGTQRPASELFAILRTARRIRDAVDRVVMLGGGAGVMGARAVFEACCHPFHNELSRGERGGRPRLSFEGCRFDNDSAQGLLDLVTPHGRQRGDDLLDQWAVIAVAGRGGAMETAAATRVFLAALRDAVGGDARQFAERLVTIATTSDGLADLAPAVGSSDGFRIPDGVDARFGVFTAVGLLAASIVGADVVRLLEGAAAMNRRFREAPVADNPVLQYAAVSYGAGQESGITAHSLSSQSTQLEAVASWYALIRSEHGGRAGAGAGAGCGTLITNLVVGECRRDRLTVPSPGPLGAGQDELGDLVGKTWPELLAAAVARIHDDDARAGRPTADILLPRIDEHVIGQLLQMLMLAAVVEERLVRA
;
A
#
# COMPACT_ATOMS: atom_id res chain seq x y z
N MET A 1 -26.41 -15.71 4.98
CA MET A 1 -25.92 -16.04 6.32
C MET A 1 -24.63 -15.26 6.53
N SER A 2 -24.64 -14.28 7.44
CA SER A 2 -23.43 -13.54 7.83
C SER A 2 -22.54 -14.49 8.62
N VAL A 3 -21.41 -14.88 8.04
CA VAL A 3 -20.37 -15.60 8.78
C VAL A 3 -19.77 -14.60 9.76
N ILE A 4 -20.15 -14.71 11.03
CA ILE A 4 -19.50 -13.99 12.12
C ILE A 4 -18.06 -14.51 12.16
N ARG A 5 -17.13 -13.78 11.54
CA ARG A 5 -15.69 -14.06 11.68
C ARG A 5 -15.31 -13.79 13.14
N PRO A 6 -14.60 -14.68 13.82
CA PRO A 6 -14.11 -14.41 15.16
C PRO A 6 -13.24 -13.13 15.11
N LYS A 7 -13.47 -12.23 16.07
CA LYS A 7 -12.64 -11.03 16.24
C LYS A 7 -11.23 -11.52 16.61
N LEU A 8 -10.30 -11.47 15.64
CA LEU A 8 -8.90 -11.80 15.89
C LEU A 8 -8.32 -10.77 16.88
N PRO A 9 -7.38 -11.16 17.75
CA PRO A 9 -6.76 -10.23 18.67
C PRO A 9 -6.20 -9.02 17.92
N GLU A 10 -6.39 -7.83 18.45
CA GLU A 10 -5.83 -6.58 17.94
C GLU A 10 -4.35 -6.51 18.37
N ASP A 11 -3.48 -7.29 17.69
CA ASP A 11 -2.06 -7.23 17.97
C ASP A 11 -1.47 -5.96 17.36
N PRO A 12 -0.94 -5.04 18.17
CA PRO A 12 -0.40 -3.79 17.68
C PRO A 12 0.95 -4.01 16.99
N ILE A 13 1.19 -3.26 15.91
CA ILE A 13 2.55 -3.13 15.36
C ILE A 13 3.44 -2.38 16.35
N ARG A 14 4.76 -2.64 16.30
CA ARG A 14 5.75 -2.00 17.17
C ARG A 14 6.87 -1.40 16.34
N TYR A 15 7.46 -0.34 16.83
CA TYR A 15 8.68 0.24 16.28
C TYR A 15 9.81 0.04 17.25
N ASP A 16 10.93 -0.47 16.78
CA ASP A 16 12.14 -0.71 17.57
C ASP A 16 13.33 0.04 16.94
N PRO A 17 13.79 1.13 17.54
CA PRO A 17 14.94 1.90 17.10
C PRO A 17 16.27 1.45 17.74
N ALA A 18 16.31 0.34 18.46
CA ALA A 18 17.48 -0.06 19.26
C ALA A 18 18.77 -0.13 18.43
N ALA A 19 18.69 -0.66 17.21
CA ALA A 19 19.85 -0.77 16.31
C ALA A 19 20.34 0.60 15.83
N ALA A 20 19.44 1.57 15.56
CA ALA A 20 19.82 2.94 15.19
C ALA A 20 20.55 3.66 16.34
N PHE A 21 20.11 3.47 17.58
CA PHE A 21 20.81 3.98 18.75
C PHE A 21 22.17 3.33 18.95
N ALA A 22 22.26 1.99 18.80
CA ALA A 22 23.51 1.26 18.92
C ALA A 22 24.54 1.65 17.85
N ALA A 23 24.09 1.97 16.64
CA ALA A 23 24.93 2.48 15.55
C ALA A 23 25.38 3.94 15.76
N GLY A 24 24.90 4.62 16.80
CA GLY A 24 25.25 6.03 17.08
C GLY A 24 24.72 7.03 16.07
N VAL A 25 23.72 6.67 15.30
CA VAL A 25 23.11 7.52 14.25
C VAL A 25 22.32 8.67 14.85
N VAL A 26 21.69 8.40 15.98
CA VAL A 26 20.98 9.36 16.81
C VAL A 26 21.13 8.95 18.26
N ALA A 27 21.36 9.92 19.13
CA ALA A 27 21.46 9.66 20.56
C ALA A 27 20.06 9.53 21.18
N ARG A 28 19.88 8.53 22.07
CA ARG A 28 18.61 8.38 22.78
C ARG A 28 18.18 9.66 23.52
N PRO A 29 19.07 10.40 24.24
CA PRO A 29 18.70 11.66 24.90
C PRO A 29 18.24 12.74 23.90
N ALA A 30 18.75 12.74 22.67
CA ALA A 30 18.30 13.70 21.66
C ALA A 30 16.86 13.43 21.21
N VAL A 31 16.50 12.15 21.03
CA VAL A 31 15.12 11.74 20.73
C VAL A 31 14.18 12.08 21.89
N GLU A 32 14.60 11.81 23.14
CA GLU A 32 13.84 12.13 24.34
C GLU A 32 13.66 13.66 24.49
N GLY A 33 14.69 14.46 24.12
CA GLY A 33 14.64 15.93 24.12
C GLY A 33 13.66 16.53 23.10
N LEU A 34 13.14 15.75 22.14
CA LEU A 34 12.12 16.19 21.19
C LEU A 34 10.69 16.09 21.74
N ALA A 35 10.49 15.61 22.99
CA ALA A 35 9.16 15.30 23.52
C ALA A 35 8.15 16.45 23.38
N ASP A 36 8.50 17.67 23.79
CA ASP A 36 7.61 18.82 23.70
C ASP A 36 7.29 19.21 22.25
N ARG A 37 8.27 19.11 21.34
CA ARG A 37 8.08 19.37 19.90
C ARG A 37 7.20 18.31 19.24
N LEU A 38 7.34 17.07 19.64
CA LEU A 38 6.51 15.95 19.17
C LEU A 38 5.06 16.10 19.65
N GLU A 39 4.85 16.54 20.90
CA GLU A 39 3.52 16.84 21.43
C GLU A 39 2.86 18.02 20.69
N ALA A 40 3.61 19.08 20.40
CA ALA A 40 3.12 20.19 19.60
C ALA A 40 2.75 19.75 18.17
N ALA A 41 3.63 18.98 17.53
CA ALA A 41 3.36 18.42 16.20
C ALA A 41 2.14 17.48 16.21
N ARG A 42 2.00 16.62 17.24
CA ARG A 42 0.83 15.76 17.43
C ARG A 42 -0.46 16.55 17.50
N ALA A 43 -0.49 17.62 18.27
CA ALA A 43 -1.66 18.48 18.44
C ALA A 43 -2.15 19.07 17.09
N GLU A 44 -1.21 19.49 16.22
CA GLU A 44 -1.55 19.95 14.87
C GLU A 44 -2.06 18.82 13.95
N VAL A 45 -1.41 17.65 14.00
CA VAL A 45 -1.74 16.51 13.13
C VAL A 45 -3.11 15.90 13.48
N VAL A 46 -3.53 15.97 14.75
CA VAL A 46 -4.85 15.47 15.19
C VAL A 46 -6.00 16.14 14.43
N ALA A 47 -5.86 17.40 14.02
CA ALA A 47 -6.85 18.11 13.22
C ALA A 47 -6.78 17.80 11.70
N SER A 48 -5.79 17.04 11.25
CA SER A 48 -5.57 16.80 9.82
C SER A 48 -6.60 15.86 9.22
N ALA A 49 -6.95 16.09 7.94
CA ALA A 49 -7.84 15.21 7.19
C ALA A 49 -7.29 13.78 7.07
N VAL A 50 -5.97 13.61 7.00
CA VAL A 50 -5.30 12.32 6.90
C VAL A 50 -5.60 11.44 8.13
N LEU A 51 -5.56 12.05 9.34
CA LEU A 51 -5.89 11.31 10.56
C LEU A 51 -7.38 11.03 10.66
N GLN A 52 -8.22 11.99 10.30
CA GLN A 52 -9.66 11.88 10.51
C GLN A 52 -10.36 10.94 9.53
N LEU A 53 -9.78 10.76 8.32
CA LEU A 53 -10.46 10.04 7.22
C LEU A 53 -10.88 8.60 7.55
N PRO A 54 -10.01 7.72 8.11
CA PRO A 54 -10.43 6.35 8.44
C PRO A 54 -11.54 6.30 9.48
N ASP A 55 -11.43 7.12 10.54
CA ASP A 55 -12.43 7.19 11.62
C ASP A 55 -13.78 7.69 11.08
N ARG A 56 -13.78 8.73 10.21
CA ARG A 56 -14.98 9.27 9.58
C ARG A 56 -15.67 8.26 8.69
N LEU A 57 -14.92 7.60 7.79
CA LEU A 57 -15.49 6.60 6.89
C LEU A 57 -16.16 5.44 7.64
N LEU A 58 -15.56 4.98 8.73
CA LEU A 58 -16.13 3.94 9.58
C LEU A 58 -17.38 4.44 10.31
N ALA A 59 -17.35 5.64 10.88
CA ALA A 59 -18.49 6.23 11.59
C ALA A 59 -19.69 6.45 10.66
N ASP A 60 -19.46 7.02 9.47
CA ASP A 60 -20.50 7.24 8.46
C ASP A 60 -21.08 5.90 7.98
N TYR A 61 -20.23 4.89 7.75
CA TYR A 61 -20.67 3.55 7.37
C TYR A 61 -21.49 2.86 8.46
N GLY A 62 -21.16 3.08 9.71
CA GLY A 62 -21.90 2.54 10.86
C GLY A 62 -23.27 3.21 11.07
N THR A 63 -23.35 4.53 10.87
CA THR A 63 -24.54 5.34 11.22
C THR A 63 -25.45 5.63 10.03
N GLN A 64 -24.91 5.82 8.83
CA GLN A 64 -25.61 6.25 7.62
C GLN A 64 -25.35 5.31 6.44
N ARG A 65 -25.27 4.02 6.68
CA ARG A 65 -24.73 3.02 5.76
C ARG A 65 -25.08 3.22 4.28
N PRO A 66 -26.36 3.36 3.86
CA PRO A 66 -26.70 3.51 2.43
C PRO A 66 -26.19 4.82 1.80
N ALA A 67 -26.00 5.86 2.58
CA ALA A 67 -25.55 7.18 2.14
C ALA A 67 -24.04 7.38 2.28
N SER A 68 -23.33 6.46 2.94
CA SER A 68 -21.90 6.60 3.20
C SER A 68 -21.06 6.34 1.95
N GLU A 69 -19.93 7.05 1.85
CA GLU A 69 -18.94 6.86 0.78
C GLU A 69 -18.41 5.42 0.74
N LEU A 70 -18.13 4.83 1.90
CA LEU A 70 -17.66 3.45 1.99
C LEU A 70 -18.68 2.46 1.42
N PHE A 71 -19.97 2.67 1.66
CA PHE A 71 -21.00 1.82 1.06
C PHE A 71 -21.06 1.97 -0.47
N ALA A 72 -20.91 3.20 -0.99
CA ALA A 72 -20.85 3.45 -2.43
C ALA A 72 -19.66 2.73 -3.06
N ILE A 73 -18.46 2.81 -2.43
CA ILE A 73 -17.26 2.09 -2.86
C ILE A 73 -17.51 0.57 -2.90
N LEU A 74 -18.05 -0.01 -1.83
CA LEU A 74 -18.33 -1.44 -1.74
C LEU A 74 -19.36 -1.90 -2.78
N ARG A 75 -20.39 -1.09 -3.02
CA ARG A 75 -21.42 -1.34 -4.05
C ARG A 75 -20.83 -1.34 -5.45
N THR A 76 -20.02 -0.33 -5.78
CA THR A 76 -19.34 -0.23 -7.08
C THR A 76 -18.34 -1.37 -7.26
N ALA A 77 -17.56 -1.70 -6.23
CA ALA A 77 -16.64 -2.84 -6.25
C ALA A 77 -17.36 -4.16 -6.55
N ARG A 78 -18.51 -4.39 -5.92
CA ARG A 78 -19.35 -5.58 -6.16
C ARG A 78 -19.83 -5.62 -7.61
N ARG A 79 -20.38 -4.50 -8.12
CA ARG A 79 -20.88 -4.41 -9.50
C ARG A 79 -19.77 -4.71 -10.51
N ILE A 80 -18.59 -4.09 -10.37
CA ILE A 80 -17.43 -4.33 -11.24
C ILE A 80 -17.00 -5.79 -11.16
N ARG A 81 -16.88 -6.35 -9.97
CA ARG A 81 -16.50 -7.76 -9.77
C ARG A 81 -17.45 -8.74 -10.46
N ASP A 82 -18.75 -8.45 -10.41
CA ASP A 82 -19.77 -9.31 -11.01
C ASP A 82 -19.83 -9.15 -12.55
N ALA A 83 -19.27 -8.07 -13.12
CA ALA A 83 -19.34 -7.71 -14.54
C ALA A 83 -18.08 -8.03 -15.35
N VAL A 84 -16.89 -8.19 -14.72
CA VAL A 84 -15.62 -8.35 -15.45
C VAL A 84 -14.66 -9.32 -14.78
N ASP A 85 -13.70 -9.85 -15.55
CA ASP A 85 -12.60 -10.67 -15.01
C ASP A 85 -11.28 -9.91 -14.89
N ARG A 86 -11.18 -8.73 -15.47
CA ARG A 86 -9.97 -7.91 -15.38
C ARG A 86 -10.32 -6.44 -15.13
N VAL A 87 -9.54 -5.79 -14.29
CA VAL A 87 -9.61 -4.35 -14.05
C VAL A 87 -8.24 -3.74 -14.32
N VAL A 88 -8.21 -2.66 -15.08
CA VAL A 88 -7.02 -1.84 -15.31
C VAL A 88 -7.19 -0.55 -14.52
N MET A 89 -6.31 -0.33 -13.55
CA MET A 89 -6.23 0.92 -12.80
C MET A 89 -5.19 1.81 -13.43
N LEU A 90 -5.62 2.95 -13.93
CA LEU A 90 -4.79 3.94 -14.62
C LEU A 90 -4.50 5.10 -13.69
N GLY A 91 -3.22 5.41 -13.50
CA GLY A 91 -2.80 6.50 -12.66
C GLY A 91 -1.35 6.41 -12.24
N GLY A 92 -0.86 7.45 -11.58
CA GLY A 92 0.51 7.54 -11.08
C GLY A 92 0.59 8.07 -9.66
N GLY A 93 1.82 8.17 -9.16
CA GLY A 93 2.12 8.73 -7.84
C GLY A 93 1.78 7.81 -6.66
N ALA A 94 1.97 8.34 -5.46
CA ALA A 94 1.86 7.56 -4.23
C ALA A 94 0.43 7.03 -3.97
N GLY A 95 -0.63 7.72 -4.43
CA GLY A 95 -2.01 7.24 -4.25
C GLY A 95 -2.27 5.90 -4.91
N VAL A 96 -1.92 5.75 -6.19
CA VAL A 96 -2.09 4.50 -6.96
C VAL A 96 -1.11 3.43 -6.48
N MET A 97 0.13 3.81 -6.13
CA MET A 97 1.08 2.87 -5.52
C MET A 97 0.59 2.37 -4.16
N GLY A 98 -0.14 3.18 -3.38
CA GLY A 98 -0.81 2.75 -2.15
C GLY A 98 -1.89 1.69 -2.40
N ALA A 99 -2.68 1.84 -3.47
CA ALA A 99 -3.64 0.82 -3.88
C ALA A 99 -2.94 -0.50 -4.25
N ARG A 100 -1.81 -0.43 -4.97
CA ARG A 100 -0.97 -1.58 -5.28
C ARG A 100 -0.38 -2.22 -4.02
N ALA A 101 0.09 -1.42 -3.08
CA ALA A 101 0.61 -1.91 -1.81
C ALA A 101 -0.43 -2.72 -1.02
N VAL A 102 -1.68 -2.25 -0.95
CA VAL A 102 -2.77 -3.01 -0.32
C VAL A 102 -3.07 -4.29 -1.10
N PHE A 103 -3.12 -4.23 -2.43
CA PHE A 103 -3.34 -5.41 -3.27
C PHE A 103 -2.28 -6.49 -3.04
N GLU A 104 -1.00 -6.14 -3.15
CA GLU A 104 0.09 -7.11 -2.99
C GLU A 104 0.18 -7.64 -1.55
N ALA A 105 -0.04 -6.80 -0.54
CA ALA A 105 -0.01 -7.22 0.86
C ALA A 105 -1.19 -8.10 1.25
N CYS A 106 -2.41 -7.81 0.80
CA CYS A 106 -3.62 -8.47 1.30
C CYS A 106 -4.11 -9.64 0.44
N CYS A 107 -3.71 -9.72 -0.84
CA CYS A 107 -4.13 -10.79 -1.74
C CYS A 107 -3.15 -11.98 -1.77
N HIS A 108 -3.49 -12.99 -2.54
CA HIS A 108 -2.59 -14.08 -2.86
C HIS A 108 -1.39 -13.56 -3.66
N PRO A 109 -0.13 -13.96 -3.38
CA PRO A 109 1.05 -13.49 -4.12
C PRO A 109 0.93 -13.63 -5.65
N PHE A 110 0.25 -14.67 -6.12
CA PHE A 110 0.00 -14.97 -7.53
C PHE A 110 -1.48 -14.74 -7.90
N HIS A 111 -2.10 -13.67 -7.35
CA HIS A 111 -3.53 -13.42 -7.55
C HIS A 111 -3.91 -13.39 -9.04
N ASN A 112 -3.14 -12.71 -9.87
CA ASN A 112 -3.47 -12.52 -11.28
C ASN A 112 -3.25 -13.78 -12.13
N GLU A 113 -2.45 -14.73 -11.67
CA GLU A 113 -2.15 -16.00 -12.34
C GLU A 113 -3.17 -17.09 -12.03
N LEU A 114 -3.88 -16.97 -10.92
CA LEU A 114 -4.92 -17.91 -10.52
C LEU A 114 -6.13 -17.87 -11.48
N SER A 115 -6.84 -18.97 -11.59
CA SER A 115 -8.16 -19.01 -12.24
C SER A 115 -9.18 -18.17 -11.47
N ARG A 116 -10.27 -17.76 -12.13
CA ARG A 116 -11.32 -16.98 -11.48
C ARG A 116 -11.94 -17.69 -10.26
N GLY A 117 -12.08 -19.02 -10.35
CA GLY A 117 -12.58 -19.84 -9.23
C GLY A 117 -11.67 -19.77 -8.02
N GLU A 118 -10.36 -19.93 -8.22
CA GLU A 118 -9.35 -19.85 -7.15
C GLU A 118 -9.23 -18.45 -6.55
N ARG A 119 -9.51 -17.40 -7.35
CA ARG A 119 -9.65 -16.02 -6.86
C ARG A 119 -10.97 -15.77 -6.12
N GLY A 120 -11.82 -16.78 -5.98
CA GLY A 120 -13.15 -16.64 -5.35
C GLY A 120 -14.10 -15.72 -6.13
N GLY A 121 -14.06 -15.78 -7.47
CA GLY A 121 -14.88 -14.96 -8.36
C GLY A 121 -14.43 -13.50 -8.51
N ARG A 122 -13.21 -13.16 -8.09
CA ARG A 122 -12.66 -11.79 -8.15
C ARG A 122 -11.90 -11.56 -9.44
N PRO A 123 -11.90 -10.33 -10.00
CA PRO A 123 -11.13 -10.01 -11.20
C PRO A 123 -9.62 -9.93 -10.92
N ARG A 124 -8.83 -10.00 -11.98
CA ARG A 124 -7.42 -9.60 -12.00
C ARG A 124 -7.33 -8.08 -11.91
N LEU A 125 -6.26 -7.58 -11.31
CA LEU A 125 -6.01 -6.15 -11.19
C LEU A 125 -4.63 -5.83 -11.77
N SER A 126 -4.59 -4.93 -12.74
CA SER A 126 -3.36 -4.43 -13.35
C SER A 126 -3.25 -2.93 -13.15
N PHE A 127 -2.02 -2.40 -13.05
CA PHE A 127 -1.73 -0.99 -12.85
C PHE A 127 -0.92 -0.47 -14.03
N GLU A 128 -1.33 0.69 -14.60
CA GLU A 128 -0.64 1.34 -15.72
C GLU A 128 -0.79 2.87 -15.65
N GLY A 129 -0.04 3.61 -16.48
CA GLY A 129 -0.18 5.06 -16.64
C GLY A 129 0.70 5.90 -15.72
N CYS A 130 1.74 5.31 -15.13
CA CYS A 130 2.73 6.04 -14.33
C CYS A 130 3.99 6.40 -15.13
N ARG A 131 4.15 5.85 -16.34
CA ARG A 131 5.32 6.04 -17.23
C ARG A 131 4.88 5.95 -18.68
N PHE A 132 5.73 6.47 -19.59
CA PHE A 132 5.62 6.21 -21.04
C PHE A 132 6.38 4.92 -21.39
N ASP A 133 5.90 3.78 -20.91
CA ASP A 133 6.44 2.47 -21.24
C ASP A 133 5.54 1.80 -22.31
N ASN A 134 5.96 1.93 -23.56
CA ASN A 134 5.19 1.42 -24.70
C ASN A 134 4.97 -0.10 -24.62
N ASP A 135 6.00 -0.84 -24.24
CA ASP A 135 5.94 -2.31 -24.26
C ASP A 135 5.07 -2.84 -23.13
N SER A 136 5.12 -2.21 -21.96
CA SER A 136 4.22 -2.52 -20.84
C SER A 136 2.76 -2.24 -21.19
N ALA A 137 2.48 -1.05 -21.72
CA ALA A 137 1.13 -0.65 -22.11
C ALA A 137 0.57 -1.54 -23.23
N GLN A 138 1.39 -1.85 -24.26
CA GLN A 138 0.99 -2.74 -25.37
C GLN A 138 0.76 -4.16 -24.86
N GLY A 139 1.64 -4.71 -24.03
CA GLY A 139 1.45 -6.03 -23.43
C GLY A 139 0.19 -6.14 -22.58
N LEU A 140 -0.18 -5.07 -21.85
CA LEU A 140 -1.43 -5.04 -21.11
C LEU A 140 -2.65 -4.95 -22.06
N LEU A 141 -2.56 -4.18 -23.16
CA LEU A 141 -3.60 -4.12 -24.18
C LEU A 141 -3.81 -5.50 -24.81
N ASP A 142 -2.74 -6.24 -25.11
CA ASP A 142 -2.84 -7.61 -25.66
C ASP A 142 -3.57 -8.57 -24.71
N LEU A 143 -3.43 -8.37 -23.40
CA LEU A 143 -4.14 -9.15 -22.36
C LEU A 143 -5.63 -8.79 -22.26
N VAL A 144 -6.01 -7.52 -22.48
CA VAL A 144 -7.40 -7.06 -22.34
C VAL A 144 -8.16 -7.08 -23.67
N THR A 145 -7.44 -7.08 -24.81
CA THR A 145 -8.01 -7.12 -26.17
C THR A 145 -7.31 -8.20 -27.01
N PRO A 146 -7.43 -9.49 -26.66
CA PRO A 146 -6.70 -10.55 -27.35
C PRO A 146 -7.07 -10.61 -28.84
N HIS A 147 -6.06 -10.53 -29.71
CA HIS A 147 -6.21 -10.59 -31.15
C HIS A 147 -6.70 -11.99 -31.59
N GLY A 148 -7.67 -12.03 -32.50
CA GLY A 148 -8.14 -13.26 -33.14
C GLY A 148 -9.19 -14.08 -32.36
N ARG A 149 -9.60 -13.67 -31.16
CA ARG A 149 -10.79 -14.21 -30.52
C ARG A 149 -12.02 -13.42 -30.96
N GLN A 150 -13.06 -14.12 -31.45
CA GLN A 150 -14.39 -13.54 -31.47
C GLN A 150 -14.74 -13.14 -30.03
N ARG A 151 -15.03 -11.85 -29.82
CA ARG A 151 -15.51 -11.36 -28.53
C ARG A 151 -16.78 -12.14 -28.18
N GLY A 152 -16.69 -12.98 -27.18
CA GLY A 152 -17.84 -13.64 -26.58
C GLY A 152 -18.43 -12.80 -25.46
N ASP A 153 -19.66 -13.10 -25.11
CA ASP A 153 -20.28 -12.58 -23.86
C ASP A 153 -19.68 -13.26 -22.61
N ASP A 154 -18.53 -13.96 -22.76
CA ASP A 154 -17.86 -14.63 -21.65
C ASP A 154 -17.30 -13.57 -20.68
N LEU A 155 -17.66 -13.71 -19.42
CA LEU A 155 -17.16 -12.85 -18.34
C LEU A 155 -15.63 -12.79 -18.30
N LEU A 156 -14.93 -13.86 -18.68
CA LEU A 156 -13.48 -13.94 -18.69
C LEU A 156 -12.82 -12.99 -19.71
N ASP A 157 -13.56 -12.57 -20.75
CA ASP A 157 -13.10 -11.64 -21.77
C ASP A 157 -13.49 -10.16 -21.43
N GLN A 158 -14.24 -9.96 -20.34
CA GLN A 158 -14.71 -8.62 -19.94
C GLN A 158 -13.69 -7.92 -19.03
N TRP A 159 -13.54 -6.62 -19.27
CA TRP A 159 -12.66 -5.79 -18.46
C TRP A 159 -13.22 -4.40 -18.21
N ALA A 160 -12.69 -3.72 -17.20
CA ALA A 160 -13.08 -2.39 -16.78
C ALA A 160 -11.87 -1.50 -16.52
N VAL A 161 -12.08 -0.19 -16.52
CA VAL A 161 -11.07 0.83 -16.23
C VAL A 161 -11.44 1.59 -14.96
N ILE A 162 -10.46 1.76 -14.08
CA ILE A 162 -10.47 2.76 -13.01
C ILE A 162 -9.47 3.84 -13.40
N ALA A 163 -9.92 5.02 -13.76
CA ALA A 163 -9.06 6.14 -14.09
C ALA A 163 -8.91 7.06 -12.87
N VAL A 164 -7.67 7.28 -12.44
CA VAL A 164 -7.33 8.09 -11.27
C VAL A 164 -6.60 9.35 -11.73
N ALA A 165 -7.17 10.52 -11.49
CA ALA A 165 -6.48 11.79 -11.70
C ALA A 165 -5.65 12.15 -10.45
N GLY A 166 -4.44 12.63 -10.64
CA GLY A 166 -3.55 13.04 -9.57
C GLY A 166 -2.42 13.94 -10.08
N ARG A 167 -1.73 14.60 -9.17
CA ARG A 167 -0.65 15.56 -9.50
C ARG A 167 0.62 14.88 -10.02
N GLY A 168 0.87 13.63 -9.70
CA GLY A 168 2.05 12.90 -10.15
C GLY A 168 1.77 12.16 -11.46
N GLY A 169 2.55 12.41 -12.53
CA GLY A 169 2.40 11.72 -13.82
C GLY A 169 1.16 12.15 -14.61
N ALA A 170 0.76 13.41 -14.54
CA ALA A 170 -0.48 13.90 -15.19
C ALA A 170 -0.52 13.67 -16.71
N MET A 171 0.62 13.79 -17.38
CA MET A 171 0.69 13.61 -18.84
C MET A 171 0.69 12.11 -19.20
N GLU A 172 1.46 11.29 -18.50
CA GLU A 172 1.52 9.84 -18.66
C GLU A 172 0.15 9.22 -18.40
N THR A 173 -0.47 9.58 -17.28
CA THR A 173 -1.82 9.12 -16.91
C THR A 173 -2.87 9.55 -17.92
N ALA A 174 -2.83 10.80 -18.42
CA ALA A 174 -3.76 11.29 -19.41
C ALA A 174 -3.62 10.55 -20.76
N ALA A 175 -2.38 10.28 -21.19
CA ALA A 175 -2.10 9.52 -22.40
C ALA A 175 -2.59 8.07 -22.27
N ALA A 176 -2.22 7.37 -21.19
CA ALA A 176 -2.67 6.02 -20.92
C ALA A 176 -4.21 5.96 -20.84
N THR A 177 -4.84 6.91 -20.14
CA THR A 177 -6.31 6.98 -20.06
C THR A 177 -6.95 7.06 -21.44
N ARG A 178 -6.45 7.92 -22.33
CA ARG A 178 -6.99 8.01 -23.70
C ARG A 178 -6.84 6.70 -24.47
N VAL A 179 -5.68 6.07 -24.39
CA VAL A 179 -5.40 4.80 -25.09
C VAL A 179 -6.33 3.69 -24.59
N PHE A 180 -6.38 3.49 -23.26
CA PHE A 180 -7.20 2.40 -22.69
C PHE A 180 -8.70 2.66 -22.80
N LEU A 181 -9.17 3.91 -22.76
CA LEU A 181 -10.57 4.22 -22.99
C LEU A 181 -10.99 4.04 -24.45
N ALA A 182 -10.10 4.32 -25.42
CA ALA A 182 -10.34 3.99 -26.81
C ALA A 182 -10.47 2.47 -27.01
N ALA A 183 -9.53 1.71 -26.46
CA ALA A 183 -9.56 0.24 -26.47
C ALA A 183 -10.82 -0.33 -25.78
N LEU A 184 -11.25 0.27 -24.65
CA LEU A 184 -12.48 -0.17 -23.97
C LEU A 184 -13.72 0.12 -24.82
N ARG A 185 -13.80 1.29 -25.48
CA ARG A 185 -14.90 1.63 -26.39
C ARG A 185 -15.01 0.64 -27.53
N ASP A 186 -13.88 0.30 -28.14
CA ASP A 186 -13.81 -0.73 -29.20
C ASP A 186 -14.20 -2.10 -28.64
N ALA A 187 -13.78 -2.40 -27.41
CA ALA A 187 -14.08 -3.65 -26.74
C ALA A 187 -15.58 -3.85 -26.48
N VAL A 188 -16.33 -2.82 -26.24
CA VAL A 188 -17.79 -2.89 -26.06
C VAL A 188 -18.57 -2.63 -27.37
N GLY A 189 -17.88 -2.62 -28.53
CA GLY A 189 -18.52 -2.37 -29.82
C GLY A 189 -19.20 -1.01 -29.98
N GLY A 190 -18.74 0.00 -29.23
CA GLY A 190 -19.32 1.33 -29.21
C GLY A 190 -20.60 1.49 -28.35
N ASP A 191 -21.03 0.44 -27.64
CA ASP A 191 -22.18 0.51 -26.73
C ASP A 191 -21.90 1.48 -25.57
N ALA A 192 -22.56 2.63 -25.59
CA ALA A 192 -22.35 3.69 -24.61
C ALA A 192 -22.71 3.27 -23.17
N ARG A 193 -23.72 2.42 -23.00
CA ARG A 193 -24.14 1.93 -21.69
C ARG A 193 -23.11 0.97 -21.11
N GLN A 194 -22.67 0.00 -21.90
CA GLN A 194 -21.64 -0.95 -21.45
C GLN A 194 -20.32 -0.23 -21.16
N PHE A 195 -19.96 0.79 -21.97
CA PHE A 195 -18.80 1.63 -21.70
C PHE A 195 -18.92 2.35 -20.36
N ALA A 196 -20.05 3.01 -20.10
CA ALA A 196 -20.32 3.73 -18.85
C ALA A 196 -20.28 2.80 -17.62
N GLU A 197 -20.84 1.59 -17.74
CA GLU A 197 -20.84 0.57 -16.67
C GLU A 197 -19.46 0.01 -16.35
N ARG A 198 -18.47 0.13 -17.28
CA ARG A 198 -17.10 -0.38 -17.11
C ARG A 198 -16.06 0.70 -16.83
N LEU A 199 -16.50 1.95 -16.70
CA LEU A 199 -15.63 3.07 -16.35
C LEU A 199 -15.94 3.57 -14.94
N VAL A 200 -14.90 3.67 -14.12
CA VAL A 200 -14.93 4.39 -12.84
C VAL A 200 -13.88 5.49 -12.89
N THR A 201 -14.23 6.70 -12.45
CA THR A 201 -13.29 7.82 -12.33
C THR A 201 -13.10 8.20 -10.87
N ILE A 202 -11.86 8.50 -10.50
CA ILE A 202 -11.50 9.00 -9.18
C ILE A 202 -10.64 10.25 -9.38
N ALA A 203 -11.13 11.41 -8.94
CA ALA A 203 -10.49 12.69 -9.23
C ALA A 203 -10.67 13.71 -8.11
N THR A 204 -9.84 14.73 -8.09
CA THR A 204 -10.10 15.95 -7.31
C THR A 204 -11.16 16.81 -7.98
N THR A 205 -11.71 17.81 -7.28
CA THR A 205 -12.73 18.72 -7.82
C THR A 205 -12.24 19.57 -8.98
N SER A 206 -10.93 19.75 -9.15
CA SER A 206 -10.32 20.61 -10.16
C SER A 206 -9.82 19.86 -11.40
N ASP A 207 -9.96 18.54 -11.46
CA ASP A 207 -9.46 17.72 -12.55
C ASP A 207 -10.56 17.47 -13.60
N GLY A 208 -10.24 17.63 -14.89
CA GLY A 208 -11.16 17.35 -16.00
C GLY A 208 -11.65 15.89 -16.06
N LEU A 209 -10.99 14.98 -15.37
CA LEU A 209 -11.43 13.58 -15.22
C LEU A 209 -12.69 13.47 -14.34
N ALA A 210 -12.93 14.45 -13.45
CA ALA A 210 -14.15 14.51 -12.64
C ALA A 210 -15.42 14.64 -13.49
N ASP A 211 -15.32 15.30 -14.64
CA ASP A 211 -16.45 15.52 -15.56
C ASP A 211 -16.64 14.36 -16.55
N LEU A 212 -15.64 13.48 -16.68
CA LEU A 212 -15.70 12.39 -17.65
C LEU A 212 -16.79 11.38 -17.33
N ALA A 213 -16.90 10.94 -16.06
CA ALA A 213 -17.92 9.94 -15.67
C ALA A 213 -19.34 10.44 -16.00
N PRO A 214 -19.79 11.62 -15.55
CA PRO A 214 -21.10 12.12 -15.91
C PRO A 214 -21.27 12.36 -17.41
N ALA A 215 -20.21 12.81 -18.14
CA ALA A 215 -20.27 13.05 -19.58
C ALA A 215 -20.54 11.77 -20.39
N VAL A 216 -20.10 10.61 -19.90
CA VAL A 216 -20.36 9.31 -20.54
C VAL A 216 -21.53 8.55 -19.91
N GLY A 217 -22.25 9.17 -18.98
CA GLY A 217 -23.40 8.56 -18.31
C GLY A 217 -23.02 7.53 -17.23
N SER A 218 -21.76 7.50 -16.77
CA SER A 218 -21.35 6.66 -15.64
C SER A 218 -21.80 7.27 -14.32
N SER A 219 -22.40 6.46 -13.46
CA SER A 219 -22.76 6.84 -12.08
C SER A 219 -21.62 6.67 -11.07
N ASP A 220 -20.49 6.12 -11.51
CA ASP A 220 -19.41 5.70 -10.64
C ASP A 220 -18.22 6.66 -10.73
N GLY A 221 -18.44 7.89 -10.30
CA GLY A 221 -17.42 8.91 -10.07
C GLY A 221 -17.18 9.09 -8.57
N PHE A 222 -15.93 8.99 -8.13
CA PHE A 222 -15.52 9.27 -6.75
C PHE A 222 -14.64 10.50 -6.70
N ARG A 223 -14.70 11.20 -5.57
CA ARG A 223 -13.85 12.36 -5.33
C ARG A 223 -12.82 12.06 -4.25
N ILE A 224 -11.60 12.53 -4.45
CA ILE A 224 -10.60 12.57 -3.40
C ILE A 224 -11.03 13.70 -2.46
N PRO A 225 -11.22 13.44 -1.15
CA PRO A 225 -11.69 14.45 -0.20
C PRO A 225 -10.77 15.65 -0.12
N ASP A 226 -11.34 16.85 0.00
CA ASP A 226 -10.58 18.07 0.20
C ASP A 226 -9.72 17.98 1.47
N GLY A 227 -8.50 18.50 1.42
CA GLY A 227 -7.53 18.43 2.50
C GLY A 227 -6.78 17.11 2.64
N VAL A 228 -7.13 16.07 1.86
CA VAL A 228 -6.32 14.88 1.72
C VAL A 228 -5.37 15.04 0.54
N ASP A 229 -4.08 15.14 0.82
CA ASP A 229 -3.08 15.13 -0.24
C ASP A 229 -3.13 13.80 -1.01
N ALA A 230 -3.01 13.87 -2.34
CA ALA A 230 -3.06 12.69 -3.22
C ALA A 230 -2.07 11.58 -2.81
N ARG A 231 -0.95 11.94 -2.18
CA ARG A 231 0.03 11.00 -1.60
C ARG A 231 -0.60 10.05 -0.57
N PHE A 232 -1.54 10.54 0.20
CA PHE A 232 -2.22 9.82 1.27
C PHE A 232 -3.55 9.20 0.80
N GLY A 233 -3.69 9.03 -0.52
CA GLY A 233 -4.91 8.54 -1.15
C GLY A 233 -5.28 7.09 -0.86
N VAL A 234 -4.44 6.32 -0.16
CA VAL A 234 -4.67 4.88 0.08
C VAL A 234 -5.97 4.58 0.83
N PHE A 235 -6.42 5.45 1.73
CA PHE A 235 -7.69 5.33 2.45
C PHE A 235 -8.84 6.15 1.82
N THR A 236 -8.65 6.67 0.62
CA THR A 236 -9.74 7.22 -0.22
C THR A 236 -10.28 6.15 -1.16
N ALA A 237 -11.22 6.53 -2.02
CA ALA A 237 -11.70 5.64 -3.08
C ALA A 237 -10.57 5.07 -3.96
N VAL A 238 -9.42 5.76 -4.07
CA VAL A 238 -8.25 5.28 -4.83
C VAL A 238 -7.78 3.91 -4.34
N GLY A 239 -7.49 3.77 -3.05
CA GLY A 239 -7.04 2.49 -2.49
C GLY A 239 -8.19 1.54 -2.16
N LEU A 240 -9.28 2.07 -1.57
CA LEU A 240 -10.37 1.25 -1.06
C LEU A 240 -11.16 0.54 -2.16
N LEU A 241 -11.40 1.20 -3.32
CA LEU A 241 -12.13 0.58 -4.43
C LEU A 241 -11.32 -0.57 -5.03
N ALA A 242 -10.05 -0.33 -5.35
CA ALA A 242 -9.16 -1.35 -5.91
C ALA A 242 -9.05 -2.57 -4.97
N ALA A 243 -8.81 -2.34 -3.68
CA ALA A 243 -8.75 -3.37 -2.65
C ALA A 243 -10.07 -4.16 -2.53
N SER A 244 -11.22 -3.46 -2.52
CA SER A 244 -12.54 -4.10 -2.45
C SER A 244 -12.84 -4.99 -3.66
N ILE A 245 -12.44 -4.57 -4.87
CA ILE A 245 -12.65 -5.33 -6.10
C ILE A 245 -11.93 -6.67 -6.05
N VAL A 246 -10.70 -6.71 -5.59
CA VAL A 246 -9.92 -7.94 -5.44
C VAL A 246 -10.26 -8.72 -4.16
N GLY A 247 -11.13 -8.16 -3.32
CA GLY A 247 -11.76 -8.82 -2.16
C GLY A 247 -10.99 -8.70 -0.86
N ALA A 248 -10.09 -7.73 -0.73
CA ALA A 248 -9.56 -7.35 0.56
C ALA A 248 -10.68 -6.75 1.45
N ASP A 249 -10.62 -7.02 2.74
CA ASP A 249 -11.57 -6.48 3.71
C ASP A 249 -11.20 -5.04 4.08
N VAL A 250 -11.74 -4.08 3.31
CA VAL A 250 -11.43 -2.65 3.49
C VAL A 250 -12.02 -2.07 4.78
N VAL A 251 -13.05 -2.69 5.36
CA VAL A 251 -13.54 -2.29 6.68
C VAL A 251 -12.48 -2.61 7.72
N ARG A 252 -11.95 -3.83 7.67
CA ARG A 252 -10.89 -4.26 8.56
C ARG A 252 -9.57 -3.47 8.34
N LEU A 253 -9.28 -3.09 7.10
CA LEU A 253 -8.16 -2.19 6.78
C LEU A 253 -8.33 -0.82 7.46
N LEU A 254 -9.52 -0.23 7.38
CA LEU A 254 -9.84 1.04 8.03
C LEU A 254 -9.87 0.93 9.56
N GLU A 255 -10.35 -0.20 10.12
CA GLU A 255 -10.28 -0.47 11.56
C GLU A 255 -8.83 -0.50 12.06
N GLY A 256 -7.91 -1.06 11.29
CA GLY A 256 -6.47 -1.02 11.56
C GLY A 256 -5.92 0.41 11.57
N ALA A 257 -6.28 1.20 10.57
CA ALA A 257 -5.89 2.62 10.50
C ALA A 257 -6.47 3.42 11.68
N ALA A 258 -7.73 3.21 12.05
CA ALA A 258 -8.37 3.83 13.20
C ALA A 258 -7.73 3.40 14.53
N ALA A 259 -7.29 2.15 14.66
CA ALA A 259 -6.56 1.67 15.83
C ALA A 259 -5.21 2.41 15.97
N MET A 260 -4.49 2.63 14.85
CA MET A 260 -3.28 3.45 14.86
C MET A 260 -3.56 4.91 15.19
N ASN A 261 -4.65 5.50 14.67
CA ASN A 261 -5.09 6.84 15.02
C ASN A 261 -5.33 7.01 16.52
N ARG A 262 -6.05 6.04 17.14
CA ARG A 262 -6.29 6.04 18.58
C ARG A 262 -4.97 6.00 19.34
N ARG A 263 -4.06 5.10 18.96
CA ARG A 263 -2.76 4.99 19.59
C ARG A 263 -1.93 6.25 19.42
N PHE A 264 -1.96 6.88 18.26
CA PHE A 264 -1.28 8.15 18.00
C PHE A 264 -1.79 9.28 18.94
N ARG A 265 -3.11 9.34 19.18
CA ARG A 265 -3.70 10.35 20.06
C ARG A 265 -3.39 10.11 21.55
N GLU A 266 -3.41 8.84 21.98
CA GLU A 266 -3.49 8.49 23.39
C GLU A 266 -2.17 8.01 24.01
N ALA A 267 -1.30 7.37 23.23
CA ALA A 267 -0.07 6.81 23.76
C ALA A 267 0.94 7.91 24.14
N PRO A 268 1.66 7.76 25.27
CA PRO A 268 2.80 8.61 25.60
C PRO A 268 3.83 8.62 24.47
N VAL A 269 4.61 9.70 24.34
CA VAL A 269 5.62 9.83 23.26
C VAL A 269 6.55 8.62 23.21
N ALA A 270 6.98 8.10 24.35
CA ALA A 270 7.90 6.95 24.44
C ALA A 270 7.32 5.64 23.88
N ASP A 271 5.98 5.45 23.96
CA ASP A 271 5.28 4.24 23.55
C ASP A 271 4.53 4.41 22.21
N ASN A 272 4.63 5.59 21.62
CA ASN A 272 3.92 5.94 20.39
C ASN A 272 4.79 5.65 19.15
N PRO A 273 4.47 4.62 18.34
CA PRO A 273 5.34 4.22 17.24
C PRO A 273 5.46 5.28 16.15
N VAL A 274 4.43 6.10 15.95
CA VAL A 274 4.44 7.22 15.00
C VAL A 274 5.44 8.29 15.45
N LEU A 275 5.33 8.71 16.71
CA LEU A 275 6.18 9.77 17.26
C LEU A 275 7.63 9.31 17.40
N GLN A 276 7.85 8.06 17.82
CA GLN A 276 9.19 7.48 17.91
C GLN A 276 9.84 7.35 16.53
N TYR A 277 9.10 6.88 15.53
CA TYR A 277 9.60 6.80 14.17
C TYR A 277 10.00 8.19 13.64
N ALA A 278 9.12 9.17 13.77
CA ALA A 278 9.38 10.55 13.32
C ALA A 278 10.57 11.18 14.06
N ALA A 279 10.70 10.95 15.37
CA ALA A 279 11.79 11.47 16.18
C ALA A 279 13.15 10.87 15.78
N VAL A 280 13.22 9.56 15.56
CA VAL A 280 14.45 8.89 15.12
C VAL A 280 14.83 9.33 13.71
N SER A 281 13.87 9.40 12.79
CA SER A 281 14.09 9.91 11.43
C SER A 281 14.62 11.34 11.42
N TYR A 282 13.97 12.23 12.17
CA TYR A 282 14.37 13.64 12.29
C TYR A 282 15.75 13.77 12.96
N GLY A 283 15.97 13.07 14.09
CA GLY A 283 17.23 13.09 14.83
C GLY A 283 18.42 12.59 14.00
N ALA A 284 18.23 11.53 13.22
CA ALA A 284 19.24 11.02 12.29
C ALA A 284 19.64 12.07 11.26
N GLY A 285 18.69 12.86 10.79
CA GLY A 285 18.96 14.01 9.92
C GLY A 285 19.79 15.09 10.59
N GLN A 286 19.47 15.43 11.85
CA GLN A 286 20.11 16.50 12.59
C GLN A 286 21.53 16.12 13.07
N GLU A 287 21.71 14.92 13.62
CA GLU A 287 22.97 14.52 14.23
C GLU A 287 23.95 13.90 13.25
N SER A 288 23.44 13.13 12.28
CA SER A 288 24.30 12.38 11.33
C SER A 288 24.14 12.80 9.87
N GLY A 289 23.33 13.81 9.57
CA GLY A 289 23.07 14.25 8.20
C GLY A 289 22.34 13.22 7.32
N ILE A 290 21.72 12.20 7.93
CA ILE A 290 21.00 11.14 7.21
C ILE A 290 19.60 11.62 6.86
N THR A 291 19.42 11.98 5.60
CA THR A 291 18.12 12.44 5.07
C THR A 291 17.42 11.41 4.19
N ALA A 292 18.12 10.35 3.81
CA ALA A 292 17.56 9.25 3.04
C ALA A 292 17.01 8.17 3.98
N HIS A 293 15.78 7.74 3.71
CA HIS A 293 15.08 6.70 4.47
C HIS A 293 14.52 5.66 3.50
N SER A 294 14.67 4.39 3.83
CA SER A 294 14.10 3.29 3.04
C SER A 294 13.43 2.27 3.94
N LEU A 295 12.39 1.61 3.41
CA LEU A 295 11.85 0.40 4.00
C LEU A 295 12.49 -0.81 3.31
N SER A 296 12.80 -1.84 4.09
CA SER A 296 13.29 -3.13 3.63
C SER A 296 12.38 -4.25 4.15
N SER A 297 12.13 -5.26 3.37
CA SER A 297 11.36 -6.43 3.80
C SER A 297 11.89 -7.70 3.16
N GLN A 298 11.87 -8.79 3.89
CA GLN A 298 12.11 -10.12 3.36
C GLN A 298 10.83 -10.79 2.83
N SER A 299 9.67 -10.11 2.95
CA SER A 299 8.41 -10.56 2.37
C SER A 299 8.14 -9.81 1.07
N THR A 300 8.05 -10.54 -0.04
CA THR A 300 7.69 -9.98 -1.36
C THR A 300 6.35 -9.25 -1.34
N GLN A 301 5.44 -9.65 -0.46
CA GLN A 301 4.14 -9.02 -0.29
C GLN A 301 4.21 -7.57 0.24
N LEU A 302 5.34 -7.16 0.81
CA LEU A 302 5.55 -5.82 1.36
C LEU A 302 6.43 -4.92 0.47
N GLU A 303 6.91 -5.41 -0.68
CA GLU A 303 7.77 -4.64 -1.59
C GLU A 303 7.04 -3.39 -2.14
N ALA A 304 5.76 -3.52 -2.47
CA ALA A 304 4.97 -2.38 -2.91
C ALA A 304 4.71 -1.36 -1.78
N VAL A 305 4.69 -1.78 -0.51
CA VAL A 305 4.65 -0.86 0.64
C VAL A 305 5.92 -0.03 0.72
N ALA A 306 7.09 -0.66 0.51
CA ALA A 306 8.36 0.06 0.49
C ALA A 306 8.43 1.06 -0.67
N SER A 307 7.99 0.66 -1.87
CA SER A 307 7.92 1.53 -3.05
C SER A 307 6.96 2.70 -2.85
N TRP A 308 5.79 2.46 -2.25
CA TRP A 308 4.82 3.49 -1.90
C TRP A 308 5.38 4.50 -0.89
N TYR A 309 6.05 4.02 0.15
CA TYR A 309 6.66 4.87 1.16
C TYR A 309 7.75 5.78 0.58
N ALA A 310 8.58 5.23 -0.33
CA ALA A 310 9.57 6.03 -1.04
C ALA A 310 8.94 7.19 -1.83
N LEU A 311 7.78 6.97 -2.47
CA LEU A 311 7.03 8.03 -3.15
C LEU A 311 6.48 9.08 -2.18
N ILE A 312 5.91 8.67 -1.04
CA ILE A 312 5.45 9.61 -0.02
C ILE A 312 6.58 10.55 0.40
N ARG A 313 7.77 10.01 0.59
CA ARG A 313 8.91 10.82 1.03
C ARG A 313 9.50 11.68 -0.09
N SER A 314 9.50 11.23 -1.35
CA SER A 314 10.05 11.98 -2.48
C SER A 314 9.22 13.22 -2.84
N GLU A 315 7.91 13.14 -2.75
CA GLU A 315 6.99 14.23 -3.03
C GLU A 315 7.06 15.37 -1.98
N HIS A 316 7.82 15.17 -0.90
CA HIS A 316 8.06 16.13 0.17
C HIS A 316 9.34 16.96 0.04
N GLY A 317 10.10 16.80 -1.04
CA GLY A 317 11.43 17.40 -1.15
C GLY A 317 12.49 16.71 -0.26
N GLY A 318 12.10 15.63 0.43
CA GLY A 318 13.03 14.69 1.02
C GLY A 318 13.71 13.91 -0.12
N ARG A 319 15.02 13.85 -0.16
CA ARG A 319 15.75 13.04 -1.14
C ARG A 319 15.37 11.59 -0.94
N ALA A 320 14.47 11.06 -1.77
CA ALA A 320 14.29 9.63 -1.88
C ALA A 320 15.63 9.01 -2.26
N GLY A 321 16.02 7.91 -1.61
CA GLY A 321 17.31 7.27 -1.77
C GLY A 321 17.58 6.58 -3.11
N ALA A 322 16.92 6.97 -4.18
CA ALA A 322 17.27 6.60 -5.54
C ALA A 322 18.42 7.51 -6.00
N GLY A 323 19.65 7.16 -5.60
CA GLY A 323 20.87 7.86 -6.01
C GLY A 323 21.45 8.78 -4.93
N ALA A 324 21.52 8.34 -3.67
CA ALA A 324 22.33 9.01 -2.66
C ALA A 324 23.80 9.00 -3.13
N GLY A 325 24.30 10.18 -3.51
CA GLY A 325 25.71 10.38 -3.77
C GLY A 325 26.55 9.94 -2.57
N ALA A 326 27.71 9.39 -2.82
CA ALA A 326 28.66 8.93 -1.84
C ALA A 326 28.89 10.01 -0.77
N GLY A 327 28.31 9.86 0.44
CA GLY A 327 28.50 10.79 1.55
C GLY A 327 27.36 10.90 2.56
N CYS A 328 26.13 10.55 2.19
CA CYS A 328 24.99 10.59 3.11
C CYS A 328 24.43 9.18 3.29
N GLY A 329 24.53 8.62 4.51
CA GLY A 329 23.97 7.31 4.82
C GLY A 329 22.45 7.28 4.64
N THR A 330 21.89 6.07 4.54
CA THR A 330 20.45 5.82 4.51
C THR A 330 20.03 5.13 5.80
N LEU A 331 19.03 5.64 6.49
CA LEU A 331 18.38 4.91 7.59
C LEU A 331 17.43 3.86 6.99
N ILE A 332 17.73 2.60 7.26
CA ILE A 332 16.94 1.46 6.77
C ILE A 332 15.96 1.03 7.86
N THR A 333 14.67 1.01 7.58
CA THR A 333 13.68 0.45 8.48
C THR A 333 13.21 -0.91 7.95
N ASN A 334 13.48 -1.97 8.68
CA ASN A 334 13.08 -3.31 8.31
C ASN A 334 11.63 -3.58 8.71
N LEU A 335 10.85 -4.15 7.82
CA LEU A 335 9.52 -4.68 8.08
C LEU A 335 9.65 -6.15 8.45
N VAL A 336 9.61 -6.46 9.74
CA VAL A 336 9.79 -7.81 10.28
C VAL A 336 8.43 -8.43 10.58
N VAL A 337 8.12 -9.57 9.95
CA VAL A 337 6.83 -10.26 10.07
C VAL A 337 6.98 -11.45 11.01
N GLY A 338 6.15 -11.50 12.08
CA GLY A 338 6.21 -12.55 13.09
C GLY A 338 5.60 -13.88 12.66
N GLU A 339 4.41 -13.83 12.03
CA GLU A 339 3.67 -15.03 11.65
C GLU A 339 3.35 -15.06 10.16
N CYS A 340 3.57 -16.21 9.52
CA CYS A 340 3.15 -16.44 8.14
C CYS A 340 1.63 -16.74 8.06
N ARG A 341 0.99 -16.35 6.95
CA ARG A 341 -0.46 -16.57 6.72
C ARG A 341 -0.82 -17.99 6.29
N ARG A 342 0.14 -18.79 5.89
CA ARG A 342 -0.05 -20.11 5.29
C ARG A 342 0.72 -21.15 6.10
N ASP A 343 0.45 -22.42 5.81
CA ASP A 343 1.17 -23.52 6.38
C ASP A 343 2.68 -23.36 6.16
N ARG A 344 3.44 -23.71 7.17
CA ARG A 344 4.89 -23.56 7.14
C ARG A 344 5.49 -24.60 6.19
N LEU A 345 6.25 -24.13 5.21
CA LEU A 345 7.05 -25.01 4.38
C LEU A 345 8.23 -25.52 5.18
N THR A 346 8.48 -26.81 5.10
CA THR A 346 9.63 -27.47 5.75
C THR A 346 10.58 -27.99 4.67
N VAL A 347 11.87 -27.81 4.87
CA VAL A 347 12.90 -28.33 3.94
C VAL A 347 12.89 -29.85 4.02
N PRO A 348 12.55 -30.58 2.94
CA PRO A 348 12.53 -32.01 2.96
C PRO A 348 13.95 -32.60 2.90
N SER A 349 14.09 -33.86 3.29
CA SER A 349 15.30 -34.62 2.96
C SER A 349 15.46 -34.74 1.45
N PRO A 350 16.68 -34.62 0.89
CA PRO A 350 16.89 -34.64 -0.56
C PRO A 350 16.49 -35.96 -1.25
N GLY A 351 16.20 -37.00 -0.49
CA GLY A 351 15.82 -38.29 -1.03
C GLY A 351 16.95 -38.99 -1.81
N PRO A 352 16.65 -40.06 -2.57
CA PRO A 352 17.68 -40.84 -3.26
C PRO A 352 18.35 -40.12 -4.43
N LEU A 353 17.76 -39.04 -4.94
CA LEU A 353 18.28 -38.28 -6.08
C LEU A 353 19.21 -37.11 -5.72
N GLY A 354 19.42 -36.84 -4.43
CA GLY A 354 20.17 -35.63 -4.01
C GLY A 354 21.01 -35.80 -2.76
N ALA A 355 21.10 -37.02 -2.19
CA ALA A 355 21.81 -37.24 -0.95
C ALA A 355 23.28 -36.82 -1.04
N GLY A 356 23.63 -35.70 -0.37
CA GLY A 356 25.01 -35.24 -0.23
C GLY A 356 25.57 -34.39 -1.37
N GLN A 357 24.75 -33.98 -2.35
CA GLN A 357 25.22 -33.19 -3.50
C GLN A 357 25.06 -31.67 -3.35
N ASP A 358 24.16 -31.23 -2.44
CA ASP A 358 23.83 -29.81 -2.29
C ASP A 358 24.43 -29.15 -1.06
N GLU A 359 25.18 -29.91 -0.21
CA GLU A 359 25.77 -29.43 1.05
C GLU A 359 24.77 -28.78 2.03
N LEU A 360 23.45 -28.97 1.81
CA LEU A 360 22.37 -28.34 2.57
C LEU A 360 21.77 -29.24 3.65
N GLY A 361 22.49 -30.29 4.08
CA GLY A 361 22.03 -31.25 5.09
C GLY A 361 21.57 -30.59 6.40
N ASP A 362 22.22 -29.51 6.80
CA ASP A 362 21.88 -28.75 8.00
C ASP A 362 20.54 -27.99 7.94
N LEU A 363 19.95 -27.88 6.75
CA LEU A 363 18.65 -27.24 6.57
C LEU A 363 17.47 -28.21 6.67
N VAL A 364 17.74 -29.51 6.53
CA VAL A 364 16.68 -30.54 6.55
C VAL A 364 15.88 -30.48 7.84
N GLY A 365 14.56 -30.48 7.72
CA GLY A 365 13.63 -30.38 8.84
C GLY A 365 13.38 -28.97 9.37
N LYS A 366 14.18 -27.97 8.95
CA LYS A 366 13.91 -26.56 9.30
C LYS A 366 12.74 -26.01 8.50
N THR A 367 11.93 -25.18 9.13
CA THR A 367 10.84 -24.47 8.46
C THR A 367 11.34 -23.16 7.83
N TRP A 368 10.67 -22.70 6.76
CA TRP A 368 11.00 -21.42 6.14
C TRP A 368 10.92 -20.24 7.11
N PRO A 369 9.94 -20.12 8.03
CA PRO A 369 9.97 -19.09 9.06
C PRO A 369 11.21 -19.11 9.96
N GLU A 370 11.71 -20.31 10.33
CA GLU A 370 12.95 -20.42 11.11
C GLU A 370 14.17 -19.96 10.31
N LEU A 371 14.24 -20.34 9.03
CA LEU A 371 15.30 -19.90 8.14
C LEU A 371 15.25 -18.39 7.88
N LEU A 372 14.04 -17.84 7.74
CA LEU A 372 13.83 -16.39 7.60
C LEU A 372 14.30 -15.64 8.85
N ALA A 373 13.94 -16.13 10.05
CA ALA A 373 14.38 -15.51 11.30
C ALA A 373 15.91 -15.50 11.42
N ALA A 374 16.56 -16.61 11.05
CA ALA A 374 18.03 -16.70 11.03
C ALA A 374 18.65 -15.75 9.98
N ALA A 375 18.04 -15.61 8.80
CA ALA A 375 18.49 -14.69 7.76
C ALA A 375 18.36 -13.22 8.20
N VAL A 376 17.24 -12.84 8.83
CA VAL A 376 17.02 -11.51 9.39
C VAL A 376 18.05 -11.19 10.47
N ALA A 377 18.30 -12.12 11.41
CA ALA A 377 19.32 -11.92 12.43
C ALA A 377 20.71 -11.70 11.83
N ARG A 378 21.08 -12.47 10.80
CA ARG A 378 22.34 -12.27 10.07
C ARG A 378 22.41 -10.92 9.37
N ILE A 379 21.33 -10.46 8.75
CA ILE A 379 21.28 -9.12 8.13
C ILE A 379 21.52 -8.05 9.18
N HIS A 380 20.88 -8.14 10.34
CA HIS A 380 21.09 -7.20 11.45
C HIS A 380 22.54 -7.19 11.93
N ASP A 381 23.16 -8.38 12.07
CA ASP A 381 24.59 -8.49 12.44
C ASP A 381 25.52 -7.88 11.38
N ASP A 382 25.24 -8.10 10.10
CA ASP A 382 26.03 -7.57 8.98
C ASP A 382 25.87 -6.05 8.87
N ASP A 383 24.65 -5.53 9.10
CA ASP A 383 24.38 -4.09 9.13
C ASP A 383 25.09 -3.44 10.32
N ALA A 384 25.03 -4.04 11.49
CA ALA A 384 25.74 -3.54 12.67
C ALA A 384 27.27 -3.51 12.46
N ARG A 385 27.86 -4.60 11.92
CA ARG A 385 29.32 -4.64 11.59
C ARG A 385 29.72 -3.59 10.54
N ALA A 386 28.83 -3.33 9.60
CA ALA A 386 29.06 -2.33 8.54
C ALA A 386 28.75 -0.90 9.00
N GLY A 387 28.29 -0.70 10.23
CA GLY A 387 27.87 0.61 10.73
C GLY A 387 26.66 1.20 9.98
N ARG A 388 25.85 0.35 9.35
CA ARG A 388 24.63 0.79 8.65
C ARG A 388 23.52 1.03 9.68
N PRO A 389 22.88 2.22 9.67
CA PRO A 389 21.82 2.53 10.60
C PRO A 389 20.52 1.80 10.23
N THR A 390 20.03 0.99 11.14
CA THR A 390 18.76 0.26 10.96
C THR A 390 17.80 0.46 12.14
N ALA A 391 16.51 0.31 11.86
CA ALA A 391 15.44 0.22 12.85
C ALA A 391 14.43 -0.82 12.37
N ASP A 392 13.56 -1.31 13.24
CA ASP A 392 12.59 -2.32 12.87
C ASP A 392 11.13 -1.85 13.11
N ILE A 393 10.24 -2.21 12.19
CA ILE A 393 8.80 -2.23 12.42
C ILE A 393 8.38 -3.69 12.51
N LEU A 394 7.93 -4.09 13.70
CA LEU A 394 7.51 -5.46 13.97
C LEU A 394 6.02 -5.61 13.67
N LEU A 395 5.72 -6.44 12.67
CA LEU A 395 4.36 -6.77 12.25
C LEU A 395 4.02 -8.16 12.81
N PRO A 396 2.96 -8.32 13.61
CA PRO A 396 2.58 -9.63 14.12
C PRO A 396 2.28 -10.62 12.98
N ARG A 397 1.63 -10.15 11.93
CA ARG A 397 1.33 -10.89 10.67
C ARG A 397 0.99 -9.92 9.56
N ILE A 398 0.78 -10.44 8.34
CA ILE A 398 0.26 -9.64 7.23
C ILE A 398 -1.24 -9.91 7.08
N ASP A 399 -2.10 -9.00 7.54
CA ASP A 399 -3.54 -8.98 7.28
C ASP A 399 -4.01 -7.53 7.10
N GLU A 400 -5.27 -7.34 6.70
CA GLU A 400 -5.79 -6.01 6.39
C GLU A 400 -5.73 -5.05 7.59
N HIS A 401 -5.94 -5.56 8.82
CA HIS A 401 -5.87 -4.74 10.03
C HIS A 401 -4.43 -4.27 10.32
N VAL A 402 -3.46 -5.17 10.23
CA VAL A 402 -2.04 -4.84 10.45
C VAL A 402 -1.52 -3.92 9.34
N ILE A 403 -1.90 -4.17 8.08
CA ILE A 403 -1.54 -3.29 6.96
C ILE A 403 -2.19 -1.91 7.13
N GLY A 404 -3.44 -1.83 7.58
CA GLY A 404 -4.09 -0.56 7.92
C GLY A 404 -3.31 0.23 8.98
N GLN A 405 -2.86 -0.44 10.05
CA GLN A 405 -2.00 0.19 11.06
C GLN A 405 -0.68 0.69 10.47
N LEU A 406 0.00 -0.14 9.65
CA LEU A 406 1.30 0.20 9.06
C LEU A 406 1.21 1.41 8.14
N LEU A 407 0.25 1.41 7.21
CA LEU A 407 0.07 2.51 6.26
C LEU A 407 -0.26 3.80 7.00
N GLN A 408 -1.14 3.75 7.99
CA GLN A 408 -1.50 4.93 8.78
C GLN A 408 -0.33 5.44 9.62
N MET A 409 0.44 4.54 10.25
CA MET A 409 1.65 4.90 10.98
C MET A 409 2.63 5.69 10.11
N LEU A 410 2.92 5.16 8.91
CA LEU A 410 3.89 5.76 7.99
C LEU A 410 3.42 7.12 7.45
N MET A 411 2.12 7.26 7.16
CA MET A 411 1.55 8.55 6.74
C MET A 411 1.61 9.59 7.85
N LEU A 412 1.21 9.23 9.07
CA LEU A 412 1.24 10.13 10.20
C LEU A 412 2.67 10.53 10.57
N ALA A 413 3.62 9.58 10.51
CA ALA A 413 5.04 9.88 10.75
C ALA A 413 5.59 10.88 9.74
N ALA A 414 5.27 10.73 8.45
CA ALA A 414 5.66 11.68 7.43
C ALA A 414 5.12 13.09 7.71
N VAL A 415 3.85 13.21 8.13
CA VAL A 415 3.24 14.49 8.46
C VAL A 415 3.85 15.10 9.74
N VAL A 416 4.16 14.28 10.76
CA VAL A 416 4.83 14.74 11.99
C VAL A 416 6.24 15.25 11.69
N GLU A 417 7.01 14.52 10.88
CA GLU A 417 8.36 14.96 10.46
C GLU A 417 8.32 16.31 9.75
N GLU A 418 7.32 16.57 8.89
CA GLU A 418 7.13 17.88 8.26
C GLU A 418 6.95 19.00 9.27
N ARG A 419 6.22 18.74 10.36
CA ARG A 419 6.04 19.72 11.42
C ARG A 419 7.33 19.98 12.19
N LEU A 420 8.09 18.89 12.47
CA LEU A 420 9.40 19.02 13.13
C LEU A 420 10.42 19.82 12.31
N VAL A 421 10.38 19.71 10.97
CA VAL A 421 11.28 20.47 10.09
C VAL A 421 10.89 21.95 10.01
N ARG A 422 9.60 22.28 10.14
CA ARG A 422 9.09 23.66 10.05
C ARG A 422 9.19 24.44 11.37
N ALA A 423 9.23 23.74 12.48
CA ALA A 423 9.36 24.30 13.83
C ALA A 423 10.83 24.52 14.20
#